data_502341f5817c1d8f521fa73f23acb1c0
#
_entry.id   502341f5817c1d8f521fa73f23acb1c0
#
_cell.length_a   1.000
_cell.length_b   1.000
_cell.length_c   1.000
_cell.angle_alpha   90.00
_cell.angle_beta   90.00
_cell.angle_gamma   90.00
#
_symmetry.space_group_name_H-M   'P 1'
#
loop_
_entity.id
_entity.type
_entity.pdbx_description
1 polymer ?
#
loop_
_entity_poly.entity_id
_entity_poly.type
_entity_poly.pdbx_seq_one_letter_code
_entity_poly.pdbx_strand_id
1 'polypeptide(L)'
;ILYGTGGENLGGSFYAVLLSDLLLGDISSSIVLDTDQNKGYIAPAAICQNTDNGIYDIIIQSYDGLVSKIDGQNFSTIWTYQKSGTESSAEPVIGNFTGDLTPDVLLVLFNGVAPAYNDYFQVMLDGSDGSVQFIDSMGVINFASANAVDLNNDGRDEGIFSVVYFNNGYFNSKVQSVDFVNDTIITLDQVRTGVNIASTPLINDLDNDGLIDLIYCVKYDSLNPMGVKGINVFRHELNSIIPNAGIAWGSYLGNDYDGAYSTSLTPCW
;
A
#
# COMPACT_ATOMS: atom_id res chain seq x y z
N ILE A 1 15.26 -3.45 12.87
CA ILE A 1 14.49 -2.24 12.62
C ILE A 1 14.86 -1.70 11.25
N LEU A 2 13.83 -1.32 10.48
CA LEU A 2 13.95 -0.68 9.17
C LEU A 2 13.54 0.79 9.30
N TYR A 3 14.26 1.72 8.66
CA TYR A 3 13.92 3.14 8.67
C TYR A 3 14.45 3.88 7.46
N GLY A 4 13.67 4.86 6.98
CA GLY A 4 14.06 5.78 5.92
C GLY A 4 14.55 7.12 6.45
N THR A 5 15.33 7.83 5.64
CA THR A 5 15.77 9.19 5.86
C THR A 5 15.54 10.06 4.63
N GLY A 6 15.74 11.38 4.76
CA GLY A 6 15.49 12.31 3.68
C GLY A 6 14.03 12.75 3.63
N GLY A 7 13.55 13.10 2.46
CA GLY A 7 12.19 13.62 2.30
C GLY A 7 11.84 13.93 0.85
N GLU A 8 10.76 14.67 0.66
CA GLU A 8 10.24 15.05 -0.64
C GLU A 8 11.24 15.83 -1.53
N ASN A 9 12.07 16.66 -0.90
CA ASN A 9 13.06 17.53 -1.59
C ASN A 9 14.47 17.38 -1.00
N LEU A 10 14.72 16.28 -0.29
CA LEU A 10 15.99 16.01 0.37
C LEU A 10 16.34 14.55 0.14
N GLY A 11 17.47 14.29 -0.49
CA GLY A 11 18.01 12.94 -0.67
C GLY A 11 18.19 12.22 0.66
N GLY A 12 18.13 10.91 0.64
CA GLY A 12 18.26 10.08 1.83
C GLY A 12 18.56 8.64 1.49
N SER A 13 18.57 7.81 2.52
CA SER A 13 18.79 6.37 2.39
C SER A 13 17.79 5.59 3.23
N PHE A 14 17.60 4.33 2.86
CA PHE A 14 16.88 3.36 3.65
C PHE A 14 17.85 2.42 4.35
N TYR A 15 17.60 2.15 5.62
CA TYR A 15 18.54 1.44 6.50
C TYR A 15 17.89 0.27 7.22
N ALA A 16 18.74 -0.72 7.52
CA ALA A 16 18.47 -1.75 8.52
C ALA A 16 19.43 -1.60 9.70
N VAL A 17 18.93 -1.71 10.94
CA VAL A 17 19.73 -1.65 12.17
C VAL A 17 19.25 -2.71 13.16
N LEU A 18 20.18 -3.29 13.93
CA LEU A 18 19.82 -4.21 15.01
C LEU A 18 19.08 -3.46 16.12
N LEU A 19 17.99 -4.06 16.60
CA LEU A 19 17.22 -3.49 17.72
C LEU A 19 18.08 -3.31 18.97
N SER A 20 19.01 -4.26 19.23
CA SER A 20 19.94 -4.18 20.36
C SER A 20 20.79 -2.91 20.33
N ASP A 21 21.29 -2.54 19.15
CA ASP A 21 22.16 -1.36 18.98
C ASP A 21 21.32 -0.06 19.11
N LEU A 22 20.15 -0.05 18.49
CA LEU A 22 19.23 1.09 18.59
C LEU A 22 18.79 1.36 20.04
N LEU A 23 18.56 0.33 20.85
CA LEU A 23 18.23 0.46 22.27
C LEU A 23 19.39 1.05 23.09
N LEU A 24 20.63 0.93 22.61
CA LEU A 24 21.82 1.55 23.20
C LEU A 24 22.08 2.96 22.64
N GLY A 25 21.25 3.45 21.71
CA GLY A 25 21.42 4.72 21.01
C GLY A 25 22.54 4.69 19.96
N ASP A 26 22.95 3.50 19.51
CA ASP A 26 24.00 3.31 18.51
C ASP A 26 23.38 2.92 17.16
N ILE A 27 23.60 3.75 16.14
CA ILE A 27 23.19 3.51 14.76
C ILE A 27 24.40 3.32 13.82
N SER A 28 25.62 3.25 14.36
CA SER A 28 26.84 3.14 13.56
C SER A 28 26.96 1.82 12.81
N SER A 29 26.25 0.78 13.27
CA SER A 29 26.14 -0.54 12.63
C SER A 29 25.04 -0.62 11.58
N SER A 30 24.33 0.48 11.30
CA SER A 30 23.24 0.47 10.30
C SER A 30 23.76 0.12 8.91
N ILE A 31 23.06 -0.79 8.27
CA ILE A 31 23.34 -1.21 6.90
C ILE A 31 22.48 -0.36 5.95
N VAL A 32 23.11 0.25 4.95
CA VAL A 32 22.42 0.98 3.89
C VAL A 32 21.82 -0.04 2.92
N LEU A 33 20.51 -0.03 2.76
CA LEU A 33 19.79 -0.90 1.83
C LEU A 33 19.66 -0.25 0.45
N ASP A 34 19.40 1.06 0.43
CA ASP A 34 19.29 1.83 -0.81
C ASP A 34 19.55 3.32 -0.53
N THR A 35 19.87 4.10 -1.58
CA THR A 35 20.15 5.54 -1.48
C THR A 35 19.61 6.29 -2.69
N ASP A 36 18.81 7.32 -2.43
CA ASP A 36 18.36 8.29 -3.43
C ASP A 36 19.02 9.66 -3.14
N GLN A 37 19.68 10.23 -4.14
CA GLN A 37 20.42 11.47 -3.99
C GLN A 37 19.54 12.73 -4.01
N ASN A 38 18.32 12.62 -4.53
CA ASN A 38 17.42 13.76 -4.76
C ASN A 38 16.20 13.76 -3.85
N LYS A 39 15.68 12.58 -3.58
CA LYS A 39 14.49 12.32 -2.78
C LYS A 39 14.84 11.36 -1.63
N GLY A 40 14.03 11.32 -0.61
CA GLY A 40 14.25 10.38 0.50
C GLY A 40 13.23 9.26 0.53
N TYR A 41 13.25 8.53 1.61
CA TYR A 41 12.36 7.41 1.89
C TYR A 41 11.37 7.82 2.99
N ILE A 42 10.14 8.17 2.60
CA ILE A 42 9.07 8.59 3.50
C ILE A 42 8.12 7.42 3.78
N ALA A 43 7.85 6.61 2.76
CA ALA A 43 7.02 5.42 2.90
C ALA A 43 7.68 4.40 3.83
N PRO A 44 6.92 3.73 4.71
CA PRO A 44 7.42 2.58 5.45
C PRO A 44 7.73 1.42 4.49
N ALA A 45 8.58 0.50 4.92
CA ALA A 45 8.79 -0.75 4.19
C ALA A 45 7.65 -1.72 4.43
N ALA A 46 7.36 -2.56 3.44
CA ALA A 46 6.65 -3.81 3.64
C ALA A 46 7.64 -4.98 3.68
N ILE A 47 7.37 -5.98 4.48
CA ILE A 47 8.17 -7.22 4.53
C ILE A 47 7.28 -8.42 4.26
N CYS A 48 7.78 -9.36 3.46
CA CYS A 48 7.06 -10.60 3.16
C CYS A 48 7.99 -11.81 3.32
N GLN A 49 7.44 -12.90 3.85
CA GLN A 49 8.21 -14.12 4.01
C GLN A 49 8.54 -14.71 2.65
N ASN A 50 9.82 -14.91 2.38
CA ASN A 50 10.28 -15.62 1.20
C ASN A 50 9.97 -17.12 1.38
N THR A 51 9.19 -17.68 0.43
CA THR A 51 8.74 -19.07 0.50
C THR A 51 9.88 -20.08 0.33
N ASP A 52 10.98 -19.68 -0.31
CA ASP A 52 12.11 -20.58 -0.61
C ASP A 52 13.02 -20.82 0.59
N ASN A 53 13.22 -19.81 1.44
CA ASN A 53 14.17 -19.87 2.56
C ASN A 53 13.58 -19.55 3.93
N GLY A 54 12.30 -19.08 3.99
CA GLY A 54 11.62 -18.70 5.21
C GLY A 54 12.13 -17.39 5.84
N ILE A 55 12.98 -16.64 5.15
CA ILE A 55 13.47 -15.32 5.58
C ILE A 55 12.59 -14.25 4.95
N TYR A 56 12.43 -13.11 5.59
CA TYR A 56 11.63 -12.02 5.06
C TYR A 56 12.41 -11.20 4.05
N ASP A 57 11.87 -11.04 2.83
CA ASP A 57 12.30 -10.04 1.88
C ASP A 57 11.71 -8.67 2.24
N ILE A 58 12.39 -7.60 1.82
CA ILE A 58 12.05 -6.23 2.17
C ILE A 58 11.66 -5.47 0.90
N ILE A 59 10.47 -4.87 0.89
CA ILE A 59 10.03 -3.98 -0.19
C ILE A 59 10.12 -2.56 0.31
N ILE A 60 10.90 -1.73 -0.37
CA ILE A 60 11.06 -0.31 -0.05
C ILE A 60 10.67 0.55 -1.23
N GLN A 61 10.22 1.77 -0.95
CA GLN A 61 9.88 2.76 -1.98
C GLN A 61 10.48 4.11 -1.63
N SER A 62 11.26 4.69 -2.56
CA SER A 62 11.72 6.08 -2.44
C SER A 62 10.61 7.04 -2.86
N TYR A 63 10.74 8.31 -2.46
CA TYR A 63 9.74 9.32 -2.80
C TYR A 63 9.67 9.61 -4.30
N ASP A 64 10.71 9.33 -5.09
CA ASP A 64 10.70 9.45 -6.56
C ASP A 64 10.06 8.24 -7.28
N GLY A 65 9.40 7.36 -6.53
CA GLY A 65 8.67 6.22 -7.08
C GLY A 65 9.53 5.03 -7.48
N LEU A 66 10.82 5.02 -7.13
CA LEU A 66 11.65 3.81 -7.24
C LEU A 66 11.25 2.81 -6.17
N VAL A 67 10.94 1.59 -6.57
CA VAL A 67 10.61 0.47 -5.69
C VAL A 67 11.69 -0.59 -5.83
N SER A 68 12.17 -1.11 -4.70
CA SER A 68 13.21 -2.15 -4.66
C SER A 68 12.74 -3.31 -3.78
N LYS A 69 12.89 -4.54 -4.30
CA LYS A 69 12.82 -5.76 -3.48
C LYS A 69 14.23 -6.18 -3.10
N ILE A 70 14.44 -6.40 -1.83
CA ILE A 70 15.73 -6.67 -1.21
C ILE A 70 15.66 -8.00 -0.47
N ASP A 71 16.61 -8.87 -0.74
CA ASP A 71 16.82 -10.14 -0.02
C ASP A 71 17.13 -9.86 1.46
N GLY A 72 16.28 -10.31 2.37
CA GLY A 72 16.45 -10.04 3.81
C GLY A 72 17.59 -10.83 4.44
N GLN A 73 18.17 -11.82 3.77
CA GLN A 73 19.30 -12.60 4.27
C GLN A 73 20.64 -11.89 4.06
N ASN A 74 20.85 -11.31 2.88
CA ASN A 74 22.15 -10.75 2.48
C ASN A 74 22.09 -9.28 2.08
N PHE A 75 20.89 -8.69 2.06
CA PHE A 75 20.59 -7.31 1.70
C PHE A 75 20.96 -6.93 0.25
N SER A 76 21.02 -7.91 -0.66
CA SER A 76 21.17 -7.64 -2.08
C SER A 76 19.82 -7.30 -2.71
N THR A 77 19.83 -6.39 -3.68
CA THR A 77 18.64 -6.09 -4.49
C THR A 77 18.28 -7.27 -5.37
N ILE A 78 17.03 -7.75 -5.27
CA ILE A 78 16.48 -8.82 -6.11
C ILE A 78 16.00 -8.23 -7.44
N TRP A 79 15.13 -7.22 -7.36
CA TRP A 79 14.65 -6.47 -8.53
C TRP A 79 14.33 -5.02 -8.14
N THR A 80 14.21 -4.17 -9.17
CA THR A 80 13.74 -2.79 -9.03
C THR A 80 12.70 -2.46 -10.08
N TYR A 81 11.77 -1.60 -9.72
CA TYR A 81 10.78 -1.02 -10.62
C TYR A 81 10.73 0.49 -10.45
N GLN A 82 10.62 1.24 -11.54
CA GLN A 82 10.38 2.68 -11.51
C GLN A 82 9.51 3.11 -12.70
N LYS A 83 8.45 3.85 -12.40
CA LYS A 83 7.70 4.58 -13.41
C LYS A 83 8.23 6.01 -13.47
N SER A 84 8.87 6.37 -14.59
CA SER A 84 9.46 7.71 -14.75
C SER A 84 8.42 8.83 -14.57
N GLY A 85 8.79 9.88 -13.84
CA GLY A 85 7.95 11.06 -13.63
C GLY A 85 6.85 10.86 -12.59
N THR A 86 6.99 9.87 -11.72
CA THR A 86 6.08 9.67 -10.59
C THR A 86 6.79 9.87 -9.26
N GLU A 87 6.00 10.15 -8.23
CA GLU A 87 6.40 10.20 -6.82
C GLU A 87 5.48 9.31 -5.99
N SER A 88 5.87 8.95 -4.78
CA SER A 88 4.98 8.27 -3.82
C SER A 88 5.44 8.43 -2.38
N SER A 89 4.47 8.53 -1.48
CA SER A 89 4.64 8.35 -0.04
C SER A 89 3.70 7.28 0.52
N ALA A 90 2.95 6.61 -0.35
CA ALA A 90 2.12 5.48 0.05
C ALA A 90 3.00 4.26 0.33
N GLU A 91 2.61 3.44 1.29
CA GLU A 91 3.30 2.18 1.55
C GLU A 91 3.08 1.19 0.41
N PRO A 92 4.06 0.34 0.08
CA PRO A 92 3.83 -0.86 -0.71
C PRO A 92 2.92 -1.83 0.04
N VAL A 93 1.99 -2.48 -0.66
CA VAL A 93 1.07 -3.46 -0.11
C VAL A 93 1.38 -4.84 -0.69
N ILE A 94 1.34 -5.85 0.16
CA ILE A 94 1.65 -7.22 -0.23
C ILE A 94 0.36 -8.04 -0.30
N GLY A 95 0.24 -8.86 -1.33
CA GLY A 95 -0.89 -9.79 -1.52
C GLY A 95 -0.54 -10.90 -2.50
N ASN A 96 -1.44 -11.85 -2.63
CA ASN A 96 -1.36 -12.93 -3.62
C ASN A 96 -2.26 -12.61 -4.81
N PHE A 97 -1.84 -11.68 -5.67
CA PHE A 97 -2.68 -11.20 -6.77
C PHE A 97 -2.57 -12.05 -8.04
N THR A 98 -1.41 -12.65 -8.31
CA THR A 98 -1.19 -13.52 -9.48
C THR A 98 -1.59 -14.97 -9.22
N GLY A 99 -1.64 -15.38 -7.95
CA GLY A 99 -2.00 -16.73 -7.52
C GLY A 99 -0.85 -17.73 -7.60
N ASP A 100 0.37 -17.26 -7.70
CA ASP A 100 1.56 -18.08 -7.55
C ASP A 100 2.01 -18.16 -6.07
N LEU A 101 3.21 -18.66 -5.81
CA LEU A 101 3.73 -18.80 -4.44
C LEU A 101 4.54 -17.59 -3.96
N THR A 102 4.79 -16.61 -4.84
CA THR A 102 5.58 -15.43 -4.52
C THR A 102 4.64 -14.27 -4.25
N PRO A 103 4.65 -13.68 -3.04
CA PRO A 103 3.79 -12.53 -2.75
C PRO A 103 4.10 -11.36 -3.67
N ASP A 104 3.03 -10.80 -4.26
CA ASP A 104 3.07 -9.69 -5.21
C ASP A 104 3.03 -8.34 -4.51
N VAL A 105 3.30 -7.26 -5.25
CA VAL A 105 3.38 -5.90 -4.71
C VAL A 105 2.39 -4.97 -5.39
N LEU A 106 1.58 -4.29 -4.59
CA LEU A 106 0.62 -3.30 -5.04
C LEU A 106 1.06 -1.91 -4.60
N LEU A 107 1.07 -0.96 -5.53
CA LEU A 107 1.61 0.38 -5.35
C LEU A 107 0.58 1.45 -5.70
N VAL A 108 0.70 2.61 -5.04
CA VAL A 108 0.03 3.85 -5.43
C VAL A 108 1.12 4.86 -5.82
N LEU A 109 1.10 5.33 -7.07
CA LEU A 109 2.07 6.28 -7.60
C LEU A 109 1.38 7.58 -8.03
N PHE A 110 2.00 8.71 -7.73
CA PHE A 110 1.52 10.06 -8.06
C PHE A 110 2.22 10.57 -9.32
N ASN A 111 1.48 10.82 -10.38
CA ASN A 111 2.04 11.31 -11.64
C ASN A 111 2.31 12.81 -11.59
N GLY A 112 3.56 13.20 -11.75
CA GLY A 112 4.03 14.58 -11.64
C GLY A 112 5.04 14.77 -10.52
N VAL A 113 5.26 16.01 -10.15
CA VAL A 113 6.16 16.42 -9.05
C VAL A 113 5.39 17.33 -8.10
N ALA A 114 5.55 17.11 -6.81
CA ALA A 114 4.89 17.90 -5.78
C ALA A 114 5.07 19.42 -5.98
N PRO A 115 4.02 20.22 -5.79
CA PRO A 115 2.63 19.87 -5.42
C PRO A 115 1.71 19.64 -6.64
N ALA A 116 2.25 19.51 -7.85
CA ALA A 116 1.50 19.53 -9.11
C ALA A 116 1.33 18.10 -9.67
N TYR A 117 0.61 17.27 -8.94
CA TYR A 117 0.19 15.97 -9.46
C TYR A 117 -1.04 16.11 -10.36
N ASN A 118 -1.08 15.37 -11.46
CA ASN A 118 -2.14 15.42 -12.45
C ASN A 118 -2.87 14.10 -12.67
N ASP A 119 -2.37 13.03 -12.10
CA ASP A 119 -2.99 11.70 -12.09
C ASP A 119 -2.40 10.85 -10.95
N TYR A 120 -3.05 9.72 -10.65
CA TYR A 120 -2.61 8.76 -9.64
C TYR A 120 -2.80 7.36 -10.21
N PHE A 121 -1.77 6.53 -10.09
CA PHE A 121 -1.79 5.18 -10.63
C PHE A 121 -1.84 4.13 -9.53
N GLN A 122 -2.62 3.10 -9.77
CA GLN A 122 -2.48 1.81 -9.13
C GLN A 122 -1.58 0.94 -10.02
N VAL A 123 -0.61 0.27 -9.43
CA VAL A 123 0.33 -0.59 -10.15
C VAL A 123 0.48 -1.89 -9.40
N MET A 124 0.24 -3.03 -10.04
CA MET A 124 0.52 -4.33 -9.49
C MET A 124 1.74 -4.94 -10.18
N LEU A 125 2.71 -5.34 -9.38
CA LEU A 125 3.96 -5.95 -9.80
C LEU A 125 4.00 -7.42 -9.37
N ASP A 126 4.44 -8.29 -10.27
CA ASP A 126 4.80 -9.65 -9.93
C ASP A 126 5.94 -9.66 -8.92
N GLY A 127 5.74 -10.32 -7.79
CA GLY A 127 6.70 -10.35 -6.71
C GLY A 127 7.99 -11.11 -7.03
N SER A 128 7.99 -11.96 -8.04
CA SER A 128 9.16 -12.75 -8.42
C SER A 128 10.23 -11.94 -9.17
N ASP A 129 9.79 -11.02 -10.07
CA ASP A 129 10.72 -10.32 -10.97
C ASP A 129 10.47 -8.80 -11.07
N GLY A 130 9.42 -8.27 -10.42
CA GLY A 130 9.05 -6.86 -10.46
C GLY A 130 8.39 -6.42 -11.77
N SER A 131 7.97 -7.34 -12.63
CA SER A 131 7.28 -7.01 -13.87
C SER A 131 5.87 -6.48 -13.61
N VAL A 132 5.47 -5.48 -14.42
CA VAL A 132 4.13 -4.88 -14.30
C VAL A 132 3.09 -5.84 -14.85
N GLN A 133 2.17 -6.28 -14.00
CA GLN A 133 1.03 -7.11 -14.38
C GLN A 133 -0.24 -6.27 -14.60
N PHE A 134 -0.37 -5.16 -13.86
CA PHE A 134 -1.50 -4.26 -14.01
C PHE A 134 -1.09 -2.80 -13.71
N ILE A 135 -1.67 -1.85 -14.47
CA ILE A 135 -1.55 -0.42 -14.22
C ILE A 135 -2.79 0.30 -14.73
N ASP A 136 -3.41 1.12 -13.89
CA ASP A 136 -4.54 1.96 -14.26
C ASP A 136 -4.55 3.27 -13.46
N SER A 137 -5.32 4.26 -13.95
CA SER A 137 -5.53 5.55 -13.28
C SER A 137 -6.51 5.42 -12.11
N MET A 138 -6.20 6.09 -11.00
CA MET A 138 -7.05 6.13 -9.80
C MET A 138 -7.78 7.47 -9.61
N GLY A 139 -7.68 8.38 -10.56
CA GLY A 139 -8.32 9.69 -10.48
C GLY A 139 -7.38 10.84 -10.18
N VAL A 140 -7.84 11.87 -9.46
CA VAL A 140 -7.20 13.21 -9.47
C VAL A 140 -6.45 13.57 -8.20
N ILE A 141 -6.67 12.88 -7.08
CA ILE A 141 -5.95 13.10 -5.83
C ILE A 141 -6.12 11.91 -4.88
N ASN A 142 -5.03 11.24 -4.56
CA ASN A 142 -5.03 10.13 -3.60
C ASN A 142 -3.62 9.90 -3.03
N PHE A 143 -3.50 10.02 -1.71
CA PHE A 143 -2.27 9.73 -0.95
C PHE A 143 -2.47 8.55 0.01
N ALA A 144 -3.60 7.84 -0.08
CA ALA A 144 -3.86 6.65 0.72
C ALA A 144 -3.11 5.45 0.13
N SER A 145 -2.67 4.56 0.99
CA SER A 145 -2.21 3.24 0.58
C SER A 145 -3.39 2.36 0.18
N ALA A 146 -3.12 1.29 -0.55
CA ALA A 146 -4.10 0.28 -0.90
C ALA A 146 -4.34 -0.72 0.25
N ASN A 147 -5.21 -1.71 0.01
CA ASN A 147 -5.37 -2.92 0.81
C ASN A 147 -5.39 -4.14 -0.11
N ALA A 148 -5.25 -5.34 0.47
CA ALA A 148 -5.32 -6.61 -0.25
C ALA A 148 -6.18 -7.60 0.53
N VAL A 149 -7.19 -8.17 -0.13
CA VAL A 149 -8.07 -9.19 0.45
C VAL A 149 -8.77 -10.00 -0.64
N ASP A 150 -8.84 -11.31 -0.47
CA ASP A 150 -9.62 -12.22 -1.32
C ASP A 150 -11.11 -12.07 -1.03
N LEU A 151 -11.78 -11.15 -1.74
CA LEU A 151 -13.21 -10.85 -1.54
C LEU A 151 -14.14 -11.91 -2.14
N ASN A 152 -13.68 -12.65 -3.13
CA ASN A 152 -14.49 -13.62 -3.87
C ASN A 152 -14.20 -15.07 -3.46
N ASN A 153 -13.20 -15.30 -2.57
CA ASN A 153 -12.73 -16.60 -2.10
C ASN A 153 -12.23 -17.53 -3.21
N ASP A 154 -11.55 -16.98 -4.22
CA ASP A 154 -10.93 -17.77 -5.29
C ASP A 154 -9.47 -18.13 -5.01
N GLY A 155 -8.91 -17.67 -3.88
CA GLY A 155 -7.55 -17.91 -3.44
C GLY A 155 -6.56 -16.84 -3.91
N ARG A 156 -7.04 -15.73 -4.47
CA ARG A 156 -6.25 -14.57 -4.88
C ARG A 156 -6.82 -13.30 -4.28
N ASP A 157 -5.94 -12.37 -3.95
CA ASP A 157 -6.37 -11.11 -3.38
C ASP A 157 -6.84 -10.13 -4.45
N GLU A 158 -7.90 -9.38 -4.16
CA GLU A 158 -8.25 -8.14 -4.85
C GLU A 158 -7.49 -6.97 -4.23
N GLY A 159 -7.06 -6.04 -5.10
CA GLY A 159 -6.54 -4.74 -4.66
C GLY A 159 -7.69 -3.79 -4.32
N ILE A 160 -7.65 -3.17 -3.13
CA ILE A 160 -8.68 -2.23 -2.69
C ILE A 160 -8.10 -0.83 -2.59
N PHE A 161 -8.78 0.14 -3.23
CA PHE A 161 -8.31 1.50 -3.39
C PHE A 161 -9.38 2.53 -3.06
N SER A 162 -8.96 3.62 -2.42
CA SER A 162 -9.73 4.86 -2.42
C SER A 162 -9.50 5.61 -3.73
N VAL A 163 -10.56 6.01 -4.41
CA VAL A 163 -10.51 6.74 -5.67
C VAL A 163 -11.23 8.07 -5.52
N VAL A 164 -10.58 9.16 -5.96
CA VAL A 164 -11.15 10.50 -5.98
C VAL A 164 -11.19 11.03 -7.41
N TYR A 165 -12.32 11.51 -7.84
CA TYR A 165 -12.49 12.07 -9.18
C TYR A 165 -13.33 13.34 -9.16
N PHE A 166 -13.15 14.18 -10.18
CA PHE A 166 -13.91 15.42 -10.33
C PHE A 166 -15.02 15.24 -11.36
N ASN A 167 -16.26 15.44 -10.96
CA ASN A 167 -17.42 15.33 -11.82
C ASN A 167 -18.49 16.36 -11.47
N ASN A 168 -19.11 16.98 -12.50
CA ASN A 168 -20.17 17.98 -12.37
C ASN A 168 -19.83 19.15 -11.41
N GLY A 169 -18.58 19.58 -11.38
CA GLY A 169 -18.12 20.69 -10.55
C GLY A 169 -17.79 20.33 -9.10
N TYR A 170 -17.81 19.04 -8.74
CA TYR A 170 -17.55 18.56 -7.38
C TYR A 170 -16.53 17.42 -7.36
N PHE A 171 -15.74 17.36 -6.29
CA PHE A 171 -14.98 16.17 -5.97
C PHE A 171 -15.89 15.08 -5.41
N ASN A 172 -15.71 13.88 -5.89
CA ASN A 172 -16.40 12.69 -5.42
C ASN A 172 -15.37 11.61 -5.10
N SER A 173 -15.70 10.74 -4.17
CA SER A 173 -14.86 9.60 -3.80
C SER A 173 -15.67 8.31 -3.75
N LYS A 174 -14.96 7.20 -3.95
CA LYS A 174 -15.45 5.84 -3.78
C LYS A 174 -14.32 4.96 -3.29
N VAL A 175 -14.65 3.83 -2.69
CA VAL A 175 -13.73 2.71 -2.49
C VAL A 175 -14.06 1.65 -3.53
N GLN A 176 -13.07 1.16 -4.23
CA GLN A 176 -13.22 0.13 -5.24
C GLN A 176 -12.27 -1.03 -5.02
N SER A 177 -12.68 -2.22 -5.42
CA SER A 177 -11.82 -3.38 -5.59
C SER A 177 -11.46 -3.58 -7.05
N VAL A 178 -10.27 -4.15 -7.28
CA VAL A 178 -9.77 -4.59 -8.59
C VAL A 178 -9.41 -6.05 -8.50
N ASP A 179 -10.10 -6.88 -9.24
CA ASP A 179 -9.74 -8.27 -9.50
C ASP A 179 -8.81 -8.28 -10.72
N PHE A 180 -7.54 -8.50 -10.51
CA PHE A 180 -6.52 -8.43 -11.56
C PHE A 180 -6.57 -9.59 -12.55
N VAL A 181 -7.19 -10.70 -12.15
CA VAL A 181 -7.30 -11.89 -12.99
C VAL A 181 -8.46 -11.77 -13.99
N ASN A 182 -9.59 -11.29 -13.51
CA ASN A 182 -10.79 -11.15 -14.32
C ASN A 182 -10.94 -9.75 -14.94
N ASP A 183 -9.97 -8.86 -14.69
CA ASP A 183 -9.99 -7.44 -15.13
C ASP A 183 -11.32 -6.76 -14.75
N THR A 184 -11.75 -6.99 -13.51
CA THR A 184 -13.03 -6.52 -13.00
C THR A 184 -12.85 -5.48 -11.91
N ILE A 185 -13.53 -4.33 -12.05
CA ILE A 185 -13.53 -3.24 -11.07
C ILE A 185 -14.91 -3.09 -10.46
N ILE A 186 -15.02 -3.19 -9.14
CA ILE A 186 -16.28 -3.09 -8.39
C ILE A 186 -16.18 -1.93 -7.40
N THR A 187 -17.24 -1.10 -7.33
CA THR A 187 -17.39 -0.11 -6.25
C THR A 187 -17.97 -0.79 -5.02
N LEU A 188 -17.23 -0.79 -3.91
CA LEU A 188 -17.58 -1.56 -2.71
C LEU A 188 -18.69 -0.94 -1.86
N ASP A 189 -18.84 0.40 -1.92
CA ASP A 189 -19.94 1.14 -1.31
C ASP A 189 -20.42 2.20 -2.32
N GLN A 190 -21.32 3.05 -1.93
CA GLN A 190 -21.81 4.14 -2.78
C GLN A 190 -20.76 5.23 -3.01
N VAL A 191 -20.84 5.90 -4.15
CA VAL A 191 -20.12 7.15 -4.41
C VAL A 191 -20.54 8.23 -3.42
N ARG A 192 -19.56 8.94 -2.85
CA ARG A 192 -19.78 10.02 -1.89
C ARG A 192 -19.23 11.33 -2.41
N THR A 193 -19.96 12.42 -2.19
CA THR A 193 -19.48 13.77 -2.47
C THR A 193 -18.44 14.16 -1.41
N GLY A 194 -17.27 14.57 -1.86
CA GLY A 194 -16.10 14.87 -1.01
C GLY A 194 -14.88 14.08 -1.40
N VAL A 195 -13.83 14.10 -0.58
CA VAL A 195 -12.56 13.49 -0.88
C VAL A 195 -12.06 12.59 0.25
N ASN A 196 -11.50 11.45 -0.10
CA ASN A 196 -10.64 10.66 0.76
C ASN A 196 -9.19 10.87 0.30
N ILE A 197 -8.47 11.77 0.95
CA ILE A 197 -7.19 12.24 0.41
C ILE A 197 -5.99 11.41 0.87
N ALA A 198 -6.01 10.86 2.09
CA ALA A 198 -4.87 10.16 2.68
C ALA A 198 -5.30 9.13 3.74
N SER A 199 -6.54 8.66 3.67
CA SER A 199 -7.04 7.68 4.64
C SER A 199 -7.11 6.32 3.96
N THR A 200 -6.15 5.46 4.26
CA THR A 200 -6.21 4.04 3.90
C THR A 200 -7.45 3.42 4.54
N PRO A 201 -8.28 2.71 3.78
CA PRO A 201 -9.42 1.99 4.36
C PRO A 201 -8.96 0.96 5.40
N LEU A 202 -9.82 0.67 6.37
CA LEU A 202 -9.65 -0.46 7.27
C LEU A 202 -10.63 -1.56 6.84
N ILE A 203 -10.13 -2.76 6.69
CA ILE A 203 -10.87 -3.95 6.27
C ILE A 203 -10.64 -5.04 7.31
N ASN A 204 -11.71 -5.46 7.97
CA ASN A 204 -11.68 -6.54 8.95
C ASN A 204 -13.13 -6.96 9.29
N ASP A 205 -13.32 -8.07 10.01
CA ASP A 205 -14.57 -8.40 10.70
C ASP A 205 -14.56 -7.73 12.08
N LEU A 206 -15.26 -6.62 12.22
CA LEU A 206 -15.18 -5.78 13.42
C LEU A 206 -16.18 -6.18 14.51
N ASP A 207 -17.22 -6.88 14.17
CA ASP A 207 -18.24 -7.34 15.14
C ASP A 207 -18.29 -8.86 15.30
N ASN A 208 -17.37 -9.58 14.64
CA ASN A 208 -17.20 -11.03 14.69
C ASN A 208 -18.45 -11.80 14.22
N ASP A 209 -19.09 -11.31 13.17
CA ASP A 209 -20.22 -11.99 12.56
C ASP A 209 -19.82 -12.88 11.35
N GLY A 210 -18.54 -12.84 10.96
CA GLY A 210 -17.96 -13.62 9.87
C GLY A 210 -18.01 -12.91 8.51
N LEU A 211 -18.52 -11.67 8.44
CA LEU A 211 -18.51 -10.84 7.24
C LEU A 211 -17.41 -9.78 7.31
N ILE A 212 -16.96 -9.34 6.16
CA ILE A 212 -15.94 -8.28 6.07
C ILE A 212 -16.58 -6.91 6.20
N ASP A 213 -16.05 -6.11 7.11
CA ASP A 213 -16.35 -4.70 7.25
C ASP A 213 -15.33 -3.85 6.50
N LEU A 214 -15.82 -2.80 5.86
CA LEU A 214 -15.05 -1.73 5.25
C LEU A 214 -15.28 -0.44 6.04
N ILE A 215 -14.21 0.14 6.62
CA ILE A 215 -14.25 1.48 7.23
C ILE A 215 -13.40 2.43 6.40
N TYR A 216 -13.95 3.59 6.07
CA TYR A 216 -13.24 4.64 5.33
C TYR A 216 -13.72 6.04 5.70
N CYS A 217 -12.91 7.05 5.39
CA CYS A 217 -13.17 8.44 5.70
C CYS A 217 -13.44 9.26 4.44
N VAL A 218 -14.35 10.22 4.53
CA VAL A 218 -14.58 11.20 3.48
C VAL A 218 -14.64 12.61 4.08
N LYS A 219 -13.82 13.53 3.54
CA LYS A 219 -13.86 14.95 3.86
C LYS A 219 -15.00 15.63 3.10
N TYR A 220 -15.73 16.48 3.78
CA TYR A 220 -16.92 17.15 3.24
C TYR A 220 -16.66 18.20 2.18
N ASP A 221 -15.45 18.75 2.06
CA ASP A 221 -15.22 19.83 1.11
C ASP A 221 -15.10 19.31 -0.32
N SER A 222 -16.23 19.28 -1.01
CA SER A 222 -16.32 18.82 -2.40
C SER A 222 -15.82 19.84 -3.42
N LEU A 223 -15.50 21.06 -2.99
CA LEU A 223 -15.00 22.14 -3.87
C LEU A 223 -13.52 22.40 -3.68
N ASN A 224 -12.98 22.08 -2.49
CA ASN A 224 -11.59 22.26 -2.16
C ASN A 224 -11.05 20.97 -1.52
N PRO A 225 -10.28 20.15 -2.26
CA PRO A 225 -9.78 18.88 -1.74
C PRO A 225 -8.83 19.04 -0.55
N MET A 226 -8.18 20.20 -0.41
CA MET A 226 -7.32 20.54 0.72
C MET A 226 -8.07 21.28 1.85
N GLY A 227 -9.35 21.58 1.66
CA GLY A 227 -10.17 22.26 2.67
C GLY A 227 -10.41 21.41 3.92
N VAL A 228 -10.69 22.08 5.04
CA VAL A 228 -10.90 21.44 6.35
C VAL A 228 -12.33 21.76 6.84
N LYS A 229 -13.34 21.09 6.27
CA LYS A 229 -14.75 21.27 6.66
C LYS A 229 -15.32 20.16 7.52
N GLY A 230 -14.56 19.18 7.87
CA GLY A 230 -15.00 18.03 8.65
C GLY A 230 -14.82 16.71 7.90
N ILE A 231 -14.90 15.63 8.64
CA ILE A 231 -14.68 14.26 8.16
C ILE A 231 -15.87 13.41 8.62
N ASN A 232 -16.40 12.61 7.69
CA ASN A 232 -17.28 11.50 8.01
C ASN A 232 -16.48 10.20 7.99
N VAL A 233 -16.77 9.35 8.94
CA VAL A 233 -16.33 7.95 8.96
C VAL A 233 -17.55 7.09 8.58
N PHE A 234 -17.37 6.20 7.63
CA PHE A 234 -18.39 5.26 7.19
C PHE A 234 -17.94 3.84 7.49
N ARG A 235 -18.86 3.02 8.00
CA ARG A 235 -18.76 1.56 8.04
C ARG A 235 -19.73 1.00 7.01
N HIS A 236 -19.27 0.07 6.22
CA HIS A 236 -20.08 -0.70 5.28
C HIS A 236 -19.72 -2.17 5.42
N GLU A 237 -20.71 -3.01 5.70
CA GLU A 237 -20.55 -4.46 5.71
C GLU A 237 -20.58 -4.97 4.28
N LEU A 238 -19.53 -5.64 3.87
CA LEU A 238 -19.47 -6.30 2.57
C LEU A 238 -20.17 -7.66 2.65
N ASN A 239 -20.84 -8.07 1.58
CA ASN A 239 -21.46 -9.40 1.53
C ASN A 239 -20.43 -10.52 1.28
N SER A 240 -19.19 -10.31 1.70
CA SER A 240 -18.08 -11.24 1.55
C SER A 240 -17.71 -11.81 2.91
N ILE A 241 -17.61 -13.13 2.99
CA ILE A 241 -17.12 -13.81 4.20
C ILE A 241 -15.62 -13.65 4.31
N ILE A 242 -15.10 -13.68 5.54
CA ILE A 242 -13.64 -13.68 5.75
C ILE A 242 -13.04 -14.88 5.03
N PRO A 243 -12.00 -14.67 4.19
CA PRO A 243 -11.30 -15.77 3.52
C PRO A 243 -10.70 -16.75 4.52
N ASN A 244 -10.66 -18.03 4.17
CA ASN A 244 -10.01 -19.06 5.00
C ASN A 244 -8.52 -18.77 5.24
N ALA A 245 -7.86 -18.09 4.32
CA ALA A 245 -6.48 -17.64 4.44
C ALA A 245 -6.32 -16.38 5.31
N GLY A 246 -7.43 -15.76 5.74
CA GLY A 246 -7.44 -14.47 6.42
C GLY A 246 -7.39 -13.30 5.45
N ILE A 247 -7.28 -12.09 5.99
CA ILE A 247 -7.11 -10.85 5.22
C ILE A 247 -5.61 -10.64 4.99
N ALA A 248 -5.19 -10.43 3.75
CA ALA A 248 -3.77 -10.30 3.41
C ALA A 248 -3.18 -8.98 3.93
N TRP A 249 -3.85 -7.85 3.65
CA TRP A 249 -3.39 -6.51 4.05
C TRP A 249 -4.60 -5.58 4.30
N GLY A 250 -5.15 -5.65 5.51
CA GLY A 250 -6.44 -5.02 5.85
C GLY A 250 -6.37 -3.55 6.27
N SER A 251 -5.18 -3.00 6.54
CA SER A 251 -5.03 -1.63 7.02
C SER A 251 -3.68 -1.02 6.62
N TYR A 252 -3.45 0.24 6.98
CA TYR A 252 -2.12 0.85 6.91
C TYR A 252 -1.13 0.04 7.78
N LEU A 253 0.01 -0.33 7.22
CA LEU A 253 1.01 -1.24 7.80
C LEU A 253 0.51 -2.69 8.03
N GLY A 254 -0.45 -3.17 7.22
CA GLY A 254 -0.95 -4.55 7.30
C GLY A 254 -1.91 -4.80 8.45
N ASN A 255 -2.16 -6.07 8.77
CA ASN A 255 -3.15 -6.46 9.77
C ASN A 255 -2.67 -6.20 11.21
N ASP A 256 -1.38 -6.35 11.45
CA ASP A 256 -0.76 -6.20 12.78
C ASP A 256 -0.06 -4.83 12.96
N TYR A 257 -0.17 -3.94 11.98
CA TYR A 257 0.43 -2.58 11.96
C TYR A 257 1.95 -2.59 12.06
N ASP A 258 2.61 -3.61 11.55
CA ASP A 258 4.06 -3.81 11.61
C ASP A 258 4.77 -3.84 10.25
N GLY A 259 4.00 -3.73 9.16
CA GLY A 259 4.49 -3.79 7.78
C GLY A 259 4.81 -5.21 7.31
N ALA A 260 4.36 -6.24 8.04
CA ALA A 260 4.65 -7.63 7.69
C ALA A 260 3.46 -8.33 7.04
N TYR A 261 3.74 -9.02 5.95
CA TYR A 261 2.83 -9.97 5.32
C TYR A 261 3.24 -11.40 5.67
N SER A 262 2.30 -12.17 6.19
CA SER A 262 2.48 -13.58 6.52
C SER A 262 1.31 -14.39 5.97
N THR A 263 1.61 -15.48 5.28
CA THR A 263 0.61 -16.45 4.80
C THR A 263 0.13 -17.40 5.89
N SER A 264 0.70 -17.34 7.10
CA SER A 264 0.31 -18.21 8.21
C SER A 264 -0.69 -17.52 9.14
N LEU A 265 -1.82 -18.17 9.40
CA LEU A 265 -2.83 -17.79 10.40
C LEU A 265 -2.32 -17.84 11.86
N THR A 266 -1.04 -17.96 12.11
CA THR A 266 -0.47 -17.94 13.46
C THR A 266 -0.18 -16.51 13.86
N PRO A 267 -0.92 -15.92 14.81
CA PRO A 267 -0.58 -14.61 15.35
C PRO A 267 0.84 -14.65 15.91
N CYS A 268 1.69 -13.73 15.50
CA CYS A 268 2.96 -13.45 16.16
C CYS A 268 2.62 -12.78 17.52
N TRP A 269 2.61 -13.56 18.62
CA TRP A 269 2.55 -13.03 19.98
C TRP A 269 3.95 -12.83 20.54
#